data_e484d446a8ef490a0770a54a0d60b321
#
_entry.id   e484d446a8ef490a0770a54a0d60b321
#
_cell.length_a   1.000
_cell.length_b   1.000
_cell.length_c   1.000
_cell.angle_alpha   90.00
_cell.angle_beta   90.00
_cell.angle_gamma   90.00
#
_symmetry.space_group_name_H-M   'P 1'
#
loop_
_entity.id
_entity.type
_entity.pdbx_description
1 polymer ?
#
loop_
_entity_poly.entity_id
_entity_poly.type
_entity_poly.pdbx_seq_one_letter_code
_entity_poly.pdbx_strand_id
1 'polypeptide(L)'
;MSDLERKAMQLDYGFQGFNLLTAGQTTDLTDNIDGYYAIKALESSTIDATSVEGDSLTNQTIIATDVVFGYFSSVTCDAGTILVYYR
;
A
#
# COMPACT_ATOMS: atom_id res chain seq x y z
N MET A 1 0.53 15.02 2.57
CA MET A 1 1.98 14.86 2.84
C MET A 1 2.73 15.98 2.17
N SER A 2 3.64 16.65 2.88
CA SER A 2 4.47 17.70 2.31
C SER A 2 5.54 17.11 1.39
N ASP A 3 6.14 17.96 0.54
CA ASP A 3 7.24 17.52 -0.33
C ASP A 3 8.43 17.01 0.49
N LEU A 4 8.71 17.64 1.63
CA LEU A 4 9.80 17.24 2.51
C LEU A 4 9.55 15.85 3.11
N GLU A 5 8.34 15.59 3.57
CA GLU A 5 7.97 14.28 4.12
C GLU A 5 8.05 13.19 3.06
N ARG A 6 7.61 13.48 1.83
CA ARG A 6 7.67 12.54 0.74
C ARG A 6 9.12 12.21 0.37
N LYS A 7 9.99 13.21 0.32
CA LYS A 7 11.41 12.99 0.05
C LYS A 7 12.07 12.16 1.13
N ALA A 8 11.76 12.43 2.40
CA ALA A 8 12.28 11.66 3.52
C ALA A 8 11.85 10.20 3.42
N MET A 9 10.59 9.94 3.07
CA MET A 9 10.08 8.59 2.90
C MET A 9 10.78 7.86 1.76
N GLN A 10 11.02 8.51 0.63
CA GLN A 10 11.74 7.91 -0.49
C GLN A 10 13.18 7.55 -0.11
N LEU A 11 13.85 8.42 0.63
CA LEU A 11 15.23 8.19 1.07
C LEU A 11 15.31 7.05 2.08
N ASP A 12 14.35 6.99 3.02
CA ASP A 12 14.38 6.01 4.11
C ASP A 12 13.90 4.63 3.65
N TYR A 13 12.91 4.56 2.77
CA TYR A 13 12.26 3.31 2.38
C TYR A 13 12.44 2.96 0.91
N GLY A 14 12.97 3.87 0.10
CA GLY A 14 13.18 3.65 -1.34
C GLY A 14 11.89 3.66 -2.15
N PHE A 15 10.83 4.29 -1.65
CA PHE A 15 9.56 4.39 -2.37
C PHE A 15 9.60 5.50 -3.41
N GLN A 16 8.98 5.27 -4.57
CA GLN A 16 8.84 6.29 -5.60
C GLN A 16 7.57 7.12 -5.41
N GLY A 17 6.53 6.54 -4.82
CA GLY A 17 5.27 7.22 -4.61
C GLY A 17 4.26 6.33 -3.94
N PHE A 18 3.01 6.72 -4.03
CA PHE A 18 1.91 5.95 -3.46
C PHE A 18 0.62 6.15 -4.27
N ASN A 19 -0.27 5.17 -4.14
CA ASN A 19 -1.65 5.26 -4.62
C ASN A 19 -2.59 5.37 -3.43
N LEU A 20 -3.58 6.25 -3.53
CA LEU A 20 -4.65 6.37 -2.54
C LEU A 20 -5.81 5.49 -3.00
N LEU A 21 -6.19 4.51 -2.18
CA LEU A 21 -7.33 3.64 -2.47
C LEU A 21 -8.44 3.86 -1.46
N THR A 22 -9.66 3.96 -1.97
CA THR A 22 -10.87 3.95 -1.15
C THR A 22 -11.64 2.65 -1.40
N ALA A 23 -12.74 2.44 -0.67
CA ALA A 23 -13.50 1.19 -0.73
C ALA A 23 -13.84 0.79 -2.17
N GLY A 24 -13.53 -0.44 -2.54
CA GLY A 24 -13.79 -1.01 -3.84
C GLY A 24 -12.71 -0.77 -4.89
N GLN A 25 -11.63 -0.07 -4.55
CA GLN A 25 -10.56 0.22 -5.50
C GLN A 25 -9.42 -0.79 -5.38
N THR A 26 -8.80 -1.06 -6.53
CA THR A 26 -7.67 -1.99 -6.65
C THR A 26 -6.53 -1.29 -7.39
N THR A 27 -5.30 -1.59 -7.00
CA THR A 27 -4.12 -1.18 -7.74
C THR A 27 -3.32 -2.41 -8.15
N ASP A 28 -2.84 -2.42 -9.39
CA ASP A 28 -2.03 -3.50 -9.96
C ASP A 28 -0.72 -2.93 -10.49
N LEU A 29 0.25 -3.84 -10.69
CA LEU A 29 1.54 -3.46 -11.27
C LEU A 29 1.36 -2.84 -12.66
N THR A 30 2.15 -1.81 -12.93
CA THR A 30 2.28 -1.19 -14.24
C THR A 30 3.74 -1.28 -14.68
N ASP A 31 4.03 -0.89 -15.93
CA ASP A 31 5.38 -0.99 -16.48
C ASP A 31 6.44 -0.20 -15.72
N ASN A 32 6.04 0.80 -14.95
CA ASN A 32 6.95 1.67 -14.21
C ASN A 32 7.03 1.35 -12.71
N ILE A 33 6.38 0.29 -12.27
CA ILE A 33 6.30 -0.08 -10.86
C ILE A 33 6.80 -1.51 -10.69
N ASP A 34 7.86 -1.69 -9.89
CA ASP A 34 8.37 -3.03 -9.56
C ASP A 34 7.40 -3.80 -8.67
N GLY A 35 6.81 -3.11 -7.71
CA GLY A 35 5.87 -3.70 -6.80
C GLY A 35 5.40 -2.73 -5.74
N TYR A 36 4.47 -3.19 -4.92
CA TYR A 36 3.96 -2.45 -3.78
C TYR A 36 4.62 -3.00 -2.53
N TYR A 37 5.17 -2.13 -1.70
CA TYR A 37 6.04 -2.55 -0.59
C TYR A 37 5.50 -2.17 0.78
N ALA A 38 4.55 -1.22 0.84
CA ALA A 38 3.93 -0.85 2.10
C ALA A 38 2.50 -0.41 1.90
N ILE A 39 1.66 -0.72 2.88
CA ILE A 39 0.25 -0.33 2.91
C ILE A 39 0.03 0.37 4.24
N LYS A 40 -0.45 1.62 4.20
CA LYS A 40 -0.75 2.39 5.41
C LYS A 40 -2.24 2.69 5.46
N ALA A 41 -2.88 2.37 6.57
CA ALA A 41 -4.28 2.68 6.79
C ALA A 41 -4.43 4.12 7.29
N LEU A 42 -5.29 4.90 6.64
CA LEU A 42 -5.66 6.24 7.10
C LEU A 42 -6.84 6.19 8.06
N GLU A 43 -7.60 5.11 8.03
CA GLU A 43 -8.70 4.79 8.92
C GLU A 43 -8.79 3.28 9.04
N SER A 44 -9.64 2.77 9.93
CA SER A 44 -9.85 1.33 10.02
C SER A 44 -10.29 0.79 8.65
N SER A 45 -9.53 -0.15 8.12
CA SER A 45 -9.70 -0.60 6.72
C SER A 45 -9.60 -2.11 6.63
N THR A 46 -10.22 -2.66 5.59
CA THR A 46 -10.11 -4.08 5.25
C THR A 46 -9.47 -4.18 3.87
N ILE A 47 -8.46 -5.02 3.75
CA ILE A 47 -7.66 -5.12 2.54
C ILE A 47 -7.47 -6.56 2.08
N ASP A 48 -7.26 -6.71 0.77
CA ASP A 48 -6.69 -7.91 0.16
C ASP A 48 -5.39 -7.51 -0.52
N ALA A 49 -4.35 -8.30 -0.35
CA ALA A 49 -3.07 -8.02 -0.99
C ALA A 49 -2.46 -9.34 -1.49
N THR A 50 -2.12 -9.36 -2.77
CA THR A 50 -1.48 -10.54 -3.38
C THR A 50 0.03 -10.39 -3.26
N SER A 51 0.67 -11.28 -2.51
CA SER A 51 2.12 -11.29 -2.35
C SER A 51 2.80 -11.89 -3.57
N VAL A 52 3.95 -11.32 -3.95
CA VAL A 52 4.79 -11.92 -4.99
C VAL A 52 5.44 -13.20 -4.47
N GLU A 53 5.87 -13.17 -3.22
CA GLU A 53 6.41 -14.34 -2.52
C GLU A 53 5.78 -14.42 -1.14
N GLY A 54 5.54 -15.64 -0.67
CA GLY A 54 4.95 -15.87 0.63
C GLY A 54 3.43 -15.78 0.62
N ASP A 55 2.85 -15.57 1.78
CA ASP A 55 1.41 -15.60 1.96
C ASP A 55 0.77 -14.28 1.54
N SER A 56 -0.40 -14.38 0.93
CA SER A 56 -1.21 -13.21 0.59
C SER A 56 -2.16 -12.89 1.73
N LEU A 57 -2.61 -11.62 1.79
CA LEU A 57 -3.59 -11.17 2.76
C LEU A 57 -4.98 -11.21 2.13
N THR A 58 -5.96 -11.72 2.87
CA THR A 58 -7.35 -11.80 2.41
C THR A 58 -8.25 -11.28 3.53
N ASN A 59 -9.08 -10.28 3.22
CA ASN A 59 -9.99 -9.66 4.18
C ASN A 59 -9.29 -9.28 5.49
N GLN A 60 -8.08 -8.77 5.39
CA GLN A 60 -7.29 -8.41 6.56
C GLN A 60 -7.67 -7.02 7.04
N THR A 61 -8.04 -6.91 8.31
CA THR A 61 -8.34 -5.62 8.93
C THR A 61 -7.06 -4.98 9.46
N ILE A 62 -6.88 -3.70 9.10
CA ILE A 62 -5.80 -2.87 9.65
C ILE A 62 -6.42 -1.60 10.22
N ILE A 63 -5.87 -1.11 11.32
CA ILE A 63 -6.39 0.08 11.99
C ILE A 63 -5.66 1.33 11.54
N ALA A 64 -6.24 2.50 11.81
CA ALA A 64 -5.63 3.78 11.43
C ALA A 64 -4.18 3.85 11.91
N THR A 65 -3.32 4.37 11.06
CA THR A 65 -1.87 4.52 11.25
C THR A 65 -1.04 3.23 11.19
N ASP A 66 -1.66 2.06 11.14
CA ASP A 66 -0.91 0.82 10.93
C ASP A 66 -0.27 0.80 9.55
N VAL A 67 0.94 0.22 9.48
CA VAL A 67 1.67 0.04 8.23
C VAL A 67 2.02 -1.43 8.08
N VAL A 68 1.71 -1.99 6.91
CA VAL A 68 2.06 -3.37 6.57
C VAL A 68 3.14 -3.32 5.51
N PHE A 69 4.30 -3.91 5.78
CA PHE A 69 5.38 -4.03 4.82
C PHE A 69 5.37 -5.41 4.17
N GLY A 70 5.71 -5.45 2.89
CA GLY A 70 5.78 -6.70 2.15
C GLY A 70 6.20 -6.44 0.72
N TYR A 71 5.94 -7.40 -0.15
CA TYR A 71 6.16 -7.25 -1.58
C TYR A 71 4.91 -7.78 -2.28
N PHE A 72 4.09 -6.87 -2.77
CA PHE A 72 2.77 -7.19 -3.31
C PHE A 72 2.69 -6.85 -4.80
N SER A 73 2.01 -7.71 -5.56
CA SER A 73 1.73 -7.46 -6.97
C SER A 73 0.41 -6.71 -7.15
N SER A 74 -0.53 -6.87 -6.24
CA SER A 74 -1.78 -6.11 -6.26
C SER A 74 -2.32 -5.91 -4.87
N VAL A 75 -3.06 -4.82 -4.67
CA VAL A 75 -3.70 -4.48 -3.40
C VAL A 75 -5.10 -3.97 -3.69
N THR A 76 -6.08 -4.49 -2.96
CA THR A 76 -7.47 -4.04 -3.03
C THR A 76 -7.89 -3.49 -1.68
N CYS A 77 -8.54 -2.33 -1.69
CA CYS A 77 -9.18 -1.78 -0.50
C CYS A 77 -10.65 -2.19 -0.51
N ASP A 78 -11.03 -3.10 0.38
CA ASP A 78 -12.43 -3.55 0.48
C ASP A 78 -13.28 -2.57 1.25
N ALA A 79 -12.72 -1.93 2.26
CA ALA A 79 -13.39 -0.92 3.08
C ALA A 79 -12.35 0.03 3.67
N GLY A 80 -12.73 1.28 3.88
CA GLY A 80 -11.87 2.30 4.47
C GLY A 80 -11.05 3.06 3.43
N THR A 81 -9.91 3.58 3.85
CA THR A 81 -9.00 4.36 3.00
C THR A 81 -7.55 3.99 3.33
N ILE A 82 -6.78 3.69 2.30
CA ILE A 82 -5.39 3.28 2.47
C ILE A 82 -4.47 4.00 1.50
N LEU A 83 -3.20 4.08 1.87
CA LEU A 83 -2.12 4.47 0.96
C LEU A 83 -1.29 3.22 0.65
N VAL A 84 -1.01 3.00 -0.63
CA VAL A 84 -0.20 1.86 -1.08
C VAL A 84 1.07 2.42 -1.73
N TYR A 85 2.20 2.17 -1.09
CA TYR A 85 3.49 2.70 -1.54
C TYR A 85 4.15 1.75 -2.53
N TYR A 86 4.72 2.32 -3.59
CA TYR A 86 5.34 1.54 -4.67
C TYR A 86 6.76 2.02 -4.98
N ARG A 87 7.49 1.14 -5.68
CA ARG A 87 8.83 1.44 -6.20
C ARG A 87 8.89 1.20 -7.67
#